data_40ce0b47ae808804873e4b989ed0558f
#
_entry.id   40ce0b47ae808804873e4b989ed0558f
#
_cell.length_a   1.000
_cell.length_b   1.000
_cell.length_c   1.000
_cell.angle_alpha   90.00
_cell.angle_beta   90.00
_cell.angle_gamma   90.00
#
_symmetry.space_group_name_H-M   'P 1'
#
loop_
_entity.id
_entity.type
_entity.pdbx_description
1 polymer ?
#
loop_
_entity_poly.entity_id
_entity_poly.type
_entity_poly.pdbx_seq_one_letter_code
_entity_poly.pdbx_strand_id
1 'polypeptide(L)'
;MSYLRNWANRAMMCVALSAAVGGCGAGDTVEKSPVPQSAGTLQVAQSQGPATRPFQDPRETAVLTDLVQLTSKFDRAGEAYFSPDMKHIIFQASPPGEEHYQMYIEPLRWDADRLAGGGSPMRISPTDSRNTCGFFSPDAKTLIFASTTGKENPDEKEGGYQREGRDYRWAFPAGMEIYKFDDWLQIMQSAPTGLIHAPKHALTDNNFYDAECAFSPDGKWICFSSMRSNDGDIYVMRSDGSHVVQITDNPGYDGGPFFSPDGKRLVYRSDRQKNNLLQIFVADLAFDADGNITGKSAEHQLTNDVNVNWCPFWHPDGKHLIYASSREGHTNYELFAMRDDGSHTVRITYTPGPDILPVFSPDGKYMMWTCKRSADNTTQIFAAKFHPPKDW
;
A
#
# COMPACT_ATOMS: atom_id res chain seq x y z
N MET A 1 27.63 9.76 19.58
CA MET A 1 28.50 8.92 18.72
C MET A 1 28.74 7.50 19.22
N SER A 2 28.04 7.00 20.20
CA SER A 2 28.27 5.64 20.77
C SER A 2 27.09 4.65 20.57
N TYR A 3 25.96 5.07 20.03
CA TYR A 3 24.79 4.19 19.79
C TYR A 3 24.77 3.50 18.41
N LEU A 4 25.54 3.96 17.45
CA LEU A 4 25.59 3.42 16.09
C LEU A 4 26.51 2.17 15.92
N ARG A 5 27.25 1.77 16.94
CA ARG A 5 28.22 0.63 16.83
C ARG A 5 27.67 -0.75 17.27
N ASN A 6 26.48 -0.85 17.85
CA ASN A 6 25.96 -2.14 18.32
C ASN A 6 25.00 -2.85 17.35
N TRP A 7 24.71 -2.30 16.20
CA TRP A 7 23.79 -2.88 15.21
C TRP A 7 24.48 -3.74 14.14
N ALA A 8 25.81 -3.60 13.96
CA ALA A 8 26.54 -4.25 12.87
C ALA A 8 26.99 -5.70 13.13
N ASN A 9 26.82 -6.27 14.34
CA ASN A 9 27.45 -7.55 14.70
C ASN A 9 26.48 -8.71 14.99
N ARG A 10 25.23 -8.66 14.55
CA ARG A 10 24.27 -9.80 14.70
C ARG A 10 23.66 -10.29 13.39
N ALA A 11 24.20 -9.94 12.24
CA ALA A 11 23.75 -10.44 10.95
C ALA A 11 24.73 -11.44 10.38
N MET A 12 24.81 -12.65 10.95
CA MET A 12 25.42 -13.79 10.29
C MET A 12 24.83 -15.08 10.88
N MET A 13 24.02 -15.73 10.14
CA MET A 13 23.67 -17.15 10.07
C MET A 13 22.17 -17.38 9.87
N CYS A 14 21.77 -17.65 8.67
CA CYS A 14 20.75 -18.65 8.40
C CYS A 14 20.98 -19.25 7.02
N VAL A 15 21.40 -20.49 7.06
CA VAL A 15 21.69 -21.38 5.94
C VAL A 15 20.38 -21.90 5.34
N ALA A 16 20.35 -21.93 4.03
CA ALA A 16 19.34 -22.61 3.23
C ALA A 16 19.32 -24.11 3.50
N LEU A 17 18.12 -24.69 3.67
CA LEU A 17 17.90 -26.15 3.55
C LEU A 17 17.14 -26.39 2.24
N SER A 18 17.89 -26.74 1.20
CA SER A 18 17.34 -27.39 0.00
C SER A 18 17.61 -28.88 0.11
N ALA A 19 16.55 -29.67 0.08
CA ALA A 19 16.66 -31.12 0.01
C ALA A 19 17.00 -31.54 -1.43
N ALA A 20 18.15 -32.17 -1.59
CA ALA A 20 18.53 -32.84 -2.83
C ALA A 20 17.96 -34.27 -2.85
N VAL A 21 17.37 -34.65 -3.98
CA VAL A 21 17.24 -36.05 -4.35
C VAL A 21 17.96 -36.21 -5.70
N GLY A 22 18.96 -37.08 -5.68
CA GLY A 22 19.81 -37.33 -6.82
C GLY A 22 19.21 -38.35 -7.80
N GLY A 23 19.73 -38.32 -9.02
CA GLY A 23 19.51 -39.33 -10.05
C GLY A 23 20.43 -39.09 -11.23
N CYS A 24 21.44 -39.99 -11.34
CA CYS A 24 22.39 -40.05 -12.47
C CYS A 24 21.71 -40.51 -13.78
N GLY A 25 22.20 -40.04 -14.92
CA GLY A 25 21.90 -40.62 -16.22
C GLY A 25 22.55 -39.88 -17.39
N ALA A 26 23.41 -40.57 -18.08
CA ALA A 26 24.35 -40.18 -19.11
C ALA A 26 23.75 -39.62 -20.40
N GLY A 27 24.60 -38.96 -21.15
CA GLY A 27 24.51 -38.21 -22.38
C GLY A 27 23.78 -38.88 -23.56
N ASP A 28 23.44 -37.99 -24.50
CA ASP A 28 23.64 -38.26 -25.94
C ASP A 28 23.40 -36.97 -26.74
N THR A 29 24.29 -36.75 -27.69
CA THR A 29 24.25 -35.71 -28.73
C THR A 29 23.20 -36.05 -29.81
N VAL A 30 22.33 -35.10 -30.20
CA VAL A 30 21.60 -35.18 -31.47
C VAL A 30 21.45 -33.80 -32.13
N GLU A 31 21.82 -33.83 -33.37
CA GLU A 31 21.69 -32.95 -34.53
C GLU A 31 20.58 -31.89 -34.59
N LYS A 32 20.97 -30.78 -35.19
CA LYS A 32 20.08 -29.74 -35.73
C LYS A 32 19.42 -30.18 -37.01
N SER A 33 18.13 -29.97 -37.14
CA SER A 33 17.38 -29.91 -38.42
C SER A 33 16.22 -28.90 -38.35
N PRO A 34 15.70 -28.40 -39.51
CA PRO A 34 15.37 -26.98 -39.66
C PRO A 34 13.89 -26.65 -39.40
N VAL A 35 13.65 -25.35 -39.16
CA VAL A 35 12.36 -24.72 -38.93
C VAL A 35 11.51 -24.64 -40.18
N PRO A 36 10.21 -24.99 -40.15
CA PRO A 36 9.23 -24.50 -41.10
C PRO A 36 8.50 -23.26 -40.56
N GLN A 37 8.56 -22.19 -41.34
CA GLN A 37 7.68 -21.04 -41.19
C GLN A 37 6.24 -21.44 -41.58
N SER A 38 5.29 -21.23 -40.68
CA SER A 38 3.88 -21.07 -41.06
C SER A 38 3.24 -20.02 -40.18
N ALA A 39 2.83 -18.93 -40.82
CA ALA A 39 2.02 -17.88 -40.23
C ALA A 39 0.65 -18.44 -39.84
N GLY A 40 0.42 -18.65 -38.57
CA GLY A 40 -0.86 -18.98 -38.00
C GLY A 40 -1.33 -17.84 -37.10
N THR A 41 -2.40 -17.19 -37.49
CA THR A 41 -3.14 -16.20 -36.71
C THR A 41 -3.54 -16.83 -35.38
N LEU A 42 -2.90 -16.40 -34.27
CA LEU A 42 -3.28 -16.77 -32.90
C LEU A 42 -4.61 -16.09 -32.57
N GLN A 43 -5.70 -16.81 -32.70
CA GLN A 43 -6.95 -16.50 -32.01
C GLN A 43 -6.71 -16.76 -30.52
N VAL A 44 -6.70 -15.68 -29.75
CA VAL A 44 -6.73 -15.74 -28.28
C VAL A 44 -8.10 -16.30 -27.88
N ALA A 45 -8.15 -17.59 -27.59
CA ALA A 45 -9.30 -18.21 -26.96
C ALA A 45 -9.41 -17.68 -25.52
N GLN A 46 -10.40 -16.83 -25.27
CA GLN A 46 -10.86 -16.47 -23.93
C GLN A 46 -11.58 -17.70 -23.34
N SER A 47 -10.86 -18.57 -22.65
CA SER A 47 -11.50 -19.54 -21.74
C SER A 47 -11.68 -18.85 -20.38
N GLN A 48 -12.79 -18.15 -20.22
CA GLN A 48 -13.30 -17.83 -18.89
C GLN A 48 -13.91 -19.12 -18.32
N GLY A 49 -13.13 -19.85 -17.50
CA GLY A 49 -13.71 -20.80 -16.56
C GLY A 49 -14.66 -20.05 -15.60
N PRO A 50 -15.67 -20.73 -15.02
CA PRO A 50 -16.56 -20.08 -14.06
C PRO A 50 -15.71 -19.51 -12.94
N ALA A 51 -15.75 -18.19 -12.74
CA ALA A 51 -15.09 -17.51 -11.63
C ALA A 51 -15.69 -18.08 -10.34
N THR A 52 -14.91 -18.88 -9.63
CA THR A 52 -15.28 -19.33 -8.29
C THR A 52 -15.38 -18.07 -7.45
N ARG A 53 -16.54 -17.86 -6.81
CA ARG A 53 -16.70 -16.72 -5.89
C ARG A 53 -15.62 -16.80 -4.83
N PRO A 54 -14.95 -15.67 -4.49
CA PRO A 54 -13.97 -15.63 -3.39
C PRO A 54 -14.61 -16.13 -2.10
N PHE A 55 -13.83 -16.82 -1.29
CA PHE A 55 -14.31 -17.26 0.01
C PHE A 55 -14.59 -16.04 0.91
N GLN A 56 -15.74 -16.05 1.58
CA GLN A 56 -16.15 -15.02 2.52
C GLN A 56 -16.78 -15.70 3.74
N ASP A 57 -16.33 -15.33 4.95
CA ASP A 57 -16.94 -15.82 6.17
C ASP A 57 -18.38 -15.27 6.30
N PRO A 58 -19.38 -16.09 6.66
CA PRO A 58 -20.77 -15.62 6.80
C PRO A 58 -20.97 -14.47 7.79
N ARG A 59 -20.07 -14.31 8.78
CA ARG A 59 -20.12 -13.19 9.74
C ARG A 59 -19.87 -11.83 9.11
N GLU A 60 -19.17 -11.80 7.99
CA GLU A 60 -18.86 -10.58 7.24
C GLU A 60 -20.04 -10.08 6.41
N THR A 61 -20.97 -10.95 6.05
CA THR A 61 -22.03 -10.67 5.06
C THR A 61 -23.05 -9.60 5.49
N ALA A 62 -23.10 -9.27 6.77
CA ALA A 62 -23.91 -8.16 7.26
C ALA A 62 -23.30 -6.79 6.98
N VAL A 63 -21.98 -6.74 6.80
CA VAL A 63 -21.19 -5.51 6.63
C VAL A 63 -20.58 -5.41 5.23
N LEU A 64 -20.20 -6.54 4.65
CA LEU A 64 -19.54 -6.63 3.36
C LEU A 64 -20.39 -7.49 2.41
N THR A 65 -20.91 -6.88 1.34
CA THR A 65 -21.66 -7.58 0.28
C THR A 65 -20.98 -7.38 -1.06
N ASP A 66 -21.38 -8.18 -2.06
CA ASP A 66 -20.85 -8.09 -3.42
C ASP A 66 -19.30 -8.16 -3.48
N LEU A 67 -18.72 -9.07 -2.69
CA LEU A 67 -17.26 -9.27 -2.65
C LEU A 67 -16.71 -9.58 -4.04
N VAL A 68 -15.69 -8.85 -4.47
CA VAL A 68 -15.04 -8.98 -5.77
C VAL A 68 -13.52 -8.92 -5.62
N GLN A 69 -12.83 -9.81 -6.35
CA GLN A 69 -11.38 -9.75 -6.51
C GLN A 69 -11.04 -8.75 -7.63
N LEU A 70 -10.20 -7.75 -7.33
CA LEU A 70 -9.78 -6.75 -8.29
C LEU A 70 -8.52 -7.20 -9.04
N THR A 71 -7.47 -7.61 -8.35
CA THR A 71 -6.19 -7.99 -8.94
C THR A 71 -6.02 -9.50 -9.02
N SER A 72 -5.26 -9.96 -10.00
CA SER A 72 -4.86 -11.34 -10.19
C SER A 72 -3.57 -11.43 -11.01
N LYS A 73 -2.92 -12.59 -11.01
CA LYS A 73 -1.68 -12.83 -11.78
C LYS A 73 -0.45 -12.07 -11.27
N PHE A 74 -0.48 -11.60 -10.05
CA PHE A 74 0.68 -11.09 -9.32
C PHE A 74 1.08 -12.10 -8.26
N ASP A 75 2.37 -12.20 -7.95
CA ASP A 75 2.84 -12.98 -6.81
C ASP A 75 2.30 -12.37 -5.51
N ARG A 76 2.19 -11.04 -5.49
CA ARG A 76 1.51 -10.26 -4.45
C ARG A 76 1.04 -8.91 -5.01
N ALA A 77 -0.13 -8.47 -4.58
CA ALA A 77 -0.65 -7.12 -4.82
C ALA A 77 -1.26 -6.56 -3.53
N GLY A 78 -1.10 -5.27 -3.30
CA GLY A 78 -1.62 -4.63 -2.09
C GLY A 78 -1.50 -3.12 -2.12
N GLU A 79 -1.86 -2.49 -0.99
CA GLU A 79 -1.83 -1.04 -0.82
C GLU A 79 -2.45 -0.29 -2.00
N ALA A 80 -3.77 -0.36 -2.09
CA ALA A 80 -4.52 0.19 -3.20
C ALA A 80 -5.44 1.33 -2.76
N TYR A 81 -5.60 2.33 -3.64
CA TYR A 81 -6.48 3.48 -3.40
C TYR A 81 -7.38 3.71 -4.61
N PHE A 82 -8.63 4.05 -4.36
CA PHE A 82 -9.58 4.44 -5.40
C PHE A 82 -9.23 5.81 -5.99
N SER A 83 -9.44 5.97 -7.31
CA SER A 83 -9.49 7.32 -7.87
C SER A 83 -10.74 8.06 -7.37
N PRO A 84 -10.70 9.40 -7.22
CA PRO A 84 -11.84 10.20 -6.76
C PRO A 84 -13.11 10.01 -7.57
N ASP A 85 -12.99 9.69 -8.87
CA ASP A 85 -14.11 9.46 -9.79
C ASP A 85 -14.55 7.99 -9.86
N MET A 86 -13.96 7.12 -9.01
CA MET A 86 -14.26 5.67 -8.94
C MET A 86 -14.09 4.90 -10.26
N LYS A 87 -13.22 5.39 -11.17
CA LYS A 87 -12.95 4.69 -12.45
C LYS A 87 -11.69 3.84 -12.41
N HIS A 88 -10.77 4.13 -11.51
CA HIS A 88 -9.47 3.46 -11.42
C HIS A 88 -9.09 3.18 -9.98
N ILE A 89 -8.12 2.27 -9.82
CA ILE A 89 -7.31 2.12 -8.61
C ILE A 89 -5.83 2.29 -8.96
N ILE A 90 -5.06 2.84 -8.01
CA ILE A 90 -3.60 2.78 -8.01
C ILE A 90 -3.17 1.78 -6.94
N PHE A 91 -2.18 0.95 -7.22
CA PHE A 91 -1.72 -0.06 -6.27
C PHE A 91 -0.27 -0.48 -6.55
N GLN A 92 0.34 -1.12 -5.57
CA GLN A 92 1.63 -1.78 -5.72
C GLN A 92 1.47 -3.29 -5.87
N ALA A 93 2.27 -3.88 -6.75
CA ALA A 93 2.30 -5.32 -6.95
C ALA A 93 3.67 -5.81 -7.40
N SER A 94 4.01 -7.07 -7.07
CA SER A 94 5.16 -7.79 -7.64
C SER A 94 4.65 -8.71 -8.73
N PRO A 95 5.05 -8.47 -10.00
CA PRO A 95 4.80 -9.41 -11.07
C PRO A 95 5.53 -10.73 -10.82
N PRO A 96 5.11 -11.85 -11.44
CA PRO A 96 5.79 -13.11 -11.33
C PRO A 96 7.26 -13.01 -11.71
N GLY A 97 8.13 -13.41 -10.76
CA GLY A 97 9.58 -13.39 -10.94
C GLY A 97 10.26 -12.03 -10.73
N GLU A 98 9.51 -10.97 -10.36
CA GLU A 98 10.08 -9.69 -9.91
C GLU A 98 10.06 -9.60 -8.37
N GLU A 99 11.22 -9.30 -7.78
CA GLU A 99 11.37 -9.22 -6.32
C GLU A 99 10.70 -7.98 -5.74
N HIS A 100 10.79 -6.84 -6.44
CA HIS A 100 10.36 -5.55 -5.95
C HIS A 100 8.96 -5.17 -6.42
N TYR A 101 8.27 -4.43 -5.56
CA TYR A 101 6.99 -3.83 -5.91
C TYR A 101 7.13 -2.82 -7.05
N GLN A 102 6.14 -2.87 -7.93
CA GLN A 102 5.93 -1.92 -9.00
C GLN A 102 4.57 -1.25 -8.84
N MET A 103 4.45 0.00 -9.29
CA MET A 103 3.19 0.72 -9.26
C MET A 103 2.36 0.45 -10.50
N TYR A 104 1.08 0.21 -10.28
CA TYR A 104 0.09 -0.06 -11.31
C TYR A 104 -1.12 0.84 -11.16
N ILE A 105 -1.77 1.12 -12.29
CA ILE A 105 -3.13 1.66 -12.37
C ILE A 105 -3.98 0.62 -13.07
N GLU A 106 -5.18 0.40 -12.56
CA GLU A 106 -6.14 -0.53 -13.14
C GLU A 106 -7.51 0.14 -13.23
N PRO A 107 -8.18 0.09 -14.42
CA PRO A 107 -9.54 0.57 -14.55
C PRO A 107 -10.50 -0.34 -13.79
N LEU A 108 -11.49 0.24 -13.12
CA LEU A 108 -12.57 -0.49 -12.47
C LEU A 108 -13.67 -0.81 -13.49
N ARG A 109 -14.21 -2.01 -13.42
CA ARG A 109 -15.34 -2.45 -14.25
C ARG A 109 -16.62 -2.41 -13.41
N TRP A 110 -17.63 -1.78 -13.95
CA TRP A 110 -18.92 -1.61 -13.32
C TRP A 110 -20.01 -2.33 -14.14
N ASP A 111 -20.95 -2.97 -13.44
CA ASP A 111 -22.18 -3.52 -13.99
C ASP A 111 -23.33 -2.71 -13.35
N ALA A 112 -23.82 -1.73 -14.10
CA ALA A 112 -24.64 -0.65 -13.58
C ALA A 112 -23.94 0.09 -12.42
N ASP A 113 -24.45 -0.01 -11.21
CA ASP A 113 -23.92 0.59 -9.98
C ASP A 113 -23.15 -0.41 -9.09
N ARG A 114 -22.94 -1.64 -9.59
CA ARG A 114 -22.20 -2.70 -8.88
C ARG A 114 -20.77 -2.81 -9.41
N LEU A 115 -19.79 -2.77 -8.51
CA LEU A 115 -18.40 -3.06 -8.84
C LEU A 115 -18.27 -4.53 -9.27
N ALA A 116 -17.86 -4.75 -10.52
CA ALA A 116 -17.82 -6.08 -11.15
C ALA A 116 -16.39 -6.65 -11.21
N GLY A 117 -15.35 -5.85 -10.95
CA GLY A 117 -13.95 -6.28 -10.94
C GLY A 117 -12.98 -5.24 -11.44
N GLY A 118 -11.71 -5.62 -11.51
CA GLY A 118 -10.67 -4.86 -12.17
C GLY A 118 -10.60 -5.14 -13.67
N GLY A 119 -9.94 -4.24 -14.39
CA GLY A 119 -9.66 -4.39 -15.84
C GLY A 119 -8.27 -4.95 -16.10
N SER A 120 -7.56 -4.36 -17.04
CA SER A 120 -6.16 -4.71 -17.32
C SER A 120 -5.24 -3.72 -16.60
N PRO A 121 -4.41 -4.18 -15.66
CA PRO A 121 -3.47 -3.31 -14.96
C PRO A 121 -2.40 -2.79 -15.90
N MET A 122 -2.02 -1.53 -15.73
CA MET A 122 -0.95 -0.87 -16.46
C MET A 122 0.13 -0.41 -15.49
N ARG A 123 1.37 -0.84 -15.72
CA ARG A 123 2.54 -0.43 -14.93
C ARG A 123 2.89 1.02 -15.21
N ILE A 124 3.12 1.80 -14.16
CA ILE A 124 3.48 3.21 -14.22
C ILE A 124 4.87 3.51 -13.67
N SER A 125 5.50 2.59 -12.96
CA SER A 125 6.84 2.74 -12.41
C SER A 125 7.91 2.15 -13.32
N PRO A 126 9.16 2.63 -13.24
CA PRO A 126 10.31 2.04 -13.94
C PRO A 126 10.59 0.60 -13.48
N THR A 127 11.27 -0.18 -14.34
CA THR A 127 11.57 -1.60 -14.08
C THR A 127 12.72 -1.81 -13.10
N ASP A 128 13.59 -0.83 -12.96
CA ASP A 128 14.86 -0.88 -12.23
C ASP A 128 14.80 -0.12 -10.88
N SER A 129 13.60 0.12 -10.37
CA SER A 129 13.38 0.84 -9.14
C SER A 129 12.47 0.08 -8.17
N ARG A 130 12.57 0.41 -6.89
CA ARG A 130 11.63 0.02 -5.84
C ARG A 130 10.57 1.10 -5.75
N ASN A 131 9.30 0.70 -5.65
CA ASN A 131 8.20 1.64 -5.70
C ASN A 131 7.11 1.26 -4.70
N THR A 132 6.47 2.27 -4.09
CA THR A 132 5.44 2.05 -3.07
C THR A 132 4.51 3.26 -2.93
N CYS A 133 3.40 3.07 -2.24
CA CYS A 133 2.55 4.12 -1.67
C CYS A 133 2.07 5.15 -2.70
N GLY A 134 1.42 4.68 -3.76
CA GLY A 134 0.85 5.58 -4.78
C GLY A 134 -0.50 6.16 -4.36
N PHE A 135 -0.77 7.43 -4.67
CA PHE A 135 -2.02 8.10 -4.32
C PHE A 135 -2.50 9.05 -5.43
N PHE A 136 -3.82 9.23 -5.57
CA PHE A 136 -4.42 10.17 -6.52
C PHE A 136 -4.60 11.55 -5.89
N SER A 137 -4.41 12.62 -6.70
CA SER A 137 -4.90 13.95 -6.31
C SER A 137 -6.43 13.98 -6.28
N PRO A 138 -7.06 14.88 -5.49
CA PRO A 138 -8.52 14.97 -5.39
C PRO A 138 -9.24 15.27 -6.71
N ASP A 139 -8.57 15.90 -7.67
CA ASP A 139 -9.10 16.16 -9.01
C ASP A 139 -8.82 15.02 -10.01
N ALA A 140 -8.20 13.92 -9.55
CA ALA A 140 -7.81 12.75 -10.32
C ALA A 140 -6.84 13.03 -11.49
N LYS A 141 -6.19 14.19 -11.57
CA LYS A 141 -5.29 14.54 -12.68
C LYS A 141 -3.84 14.18 -12.41
N THR A 142 -3.46 14.14 -11.15
CA THR A 142 -2.09 13.91 -10.69
C THR A 142 -2.02 12.64 -9.86
N LEU A 143 -0.91 11.95 -9.96
CA LEU A 143 -0.50 10.87 -9.08
C LEU A 143 0.76 11.27 -8.32
N ILE A 144 0.91 10.74 -7.13
CA ILE A 144 2.18 10.70 -6.40
C ILE A 144 2.49 9.25 -6.04
N PHE A 145 3.75 8.89 -5.97
CA PHE A 145 4.22 7.63 -5.40
C PHE A 145 5.70 7.75 -5.01
N ALA A 146 6.14 6.88 -4.13
CA ALA A 146 7.54 6.82 -3.73
C ALA A 146 8.33 5.85 -4.60
N SER A 147 9.55 6.23 -4.99
CA SER A 147 10.42 5.46 -5.88
C SER A 147 11.90 5.71 -5.60
N THR A 148 12.73 4.69 -5.83
CA THR A 148 14.19 4.83 -5.84
C THR A 148 14.75 5.16 -7.23
N THR A 149 13.90 5.57 -8.17
CA THR A 149 14.32 5.91 -9.54
C THR A 149 15.43 6.95 -9.56
N GLY A 150 16.50 6.65 -10.32
CA GLY A 150 17.63 7.57 -10.48
C GLY A 150 18.56 7.66 -9.27
N LYS A 151 18.36 6.85 -8.25
CA LYS A 151 19.26 6.72 -7.10
C LYS A 151 20.00 5.40 -7.18
N GLU A 152 21.31 5.42 -6.90
CA GLU A 152 22.05 4.20 -6.64
C GLU A 152 21.66 3.67 -5.26
N ASN A 153 21.15 2.46 -5.20
CA ASN A 153 20.81 1.81 -3.93
C ASN A 153 21.73 0.60 -3.70
N PRO A 154 22.88 0.79 -3.04
CA PRO A 154 23.83 -0.28 -2.81
C PRO A 154 23.43 -1.26 -1.69
N ASP A 155 22.50 -0.90 -0.80
CA ASP A 155 22.13 -1.70 0.36
C ASP A 155 20.70 -2.25 0.24
N GLU A 156 20.61 -3.46 -0.18
CA GLU A 156 19.52 -4.26 -0.69
C GLU A 156 18.56 -4.80 0.36
N LYS A 157 18.03 -4.03 1.25
CA LYS A 157 16.95 -4.53 2.08
C LYS A 157 15.62 -4.06 1.50
N GLU A 158 14.70 -5.03 1.28
CA GLU A 158 13.30 -4.69 0.96
C GLU A 158 12.76 -3.71 2.00
N GLY A 159 12.18 -2.61 1.53
CA GLY A 159 11.48 -1.68 2.38
C GLY A 159 10.20 -2.27 2.92
N GLY A 160 9.74 -1.75 4.04
CA GLY A 160 8.48 -2.10 4.66
C GLY A 160 8.61 -3.07 5.83
N TYR A 161 7.48 -3.65 6.18
CA TYR A 161 7.34 -4.50 7.33
C TYR A 161 7.86 -5.91 7.08
N GLN A 162 8.77 -6.37 7.92
CA GLN A 162 9.28 -7.73 7.92
C GLN A 162 9.07 -8.36 9.29
N ARG A 163 8.73 -9.64 9.30
CA ARG A 163 8.54 -10.42 10.51
C ARG A 163 9.52 -11.60 10.57
N GLU A 164 10.25 -11.70 11.65
CA GLU A 164 11.07 -12.86 11.97
C GLU A 164 10.59 -13.48 13.30
N GLY A 165 9.81 -14.55 13.23
CA GLY A 165 9.19 -15.18 14.41
C GLY A 165 8.16 -14.26 15.07
N ARG A 166 8.46 -13.74 16.27
CA ARG A 166 7.66 -12.75 17.00
C ARG A 166 8.18 -11.34 16.85
N ASP A 167 9.34 -11.16 16.22
CA ASP A 167 9.98 -9.87 16.07
C ASP A 167 9.52 -9.20 14.77
N TYR A 168 9.14 -7.96 14.88
CA TYR A 168 8.80 -7.09 13.76
C TYR A 168 9.98 -6.20 13.43
N ARG A 169 10.29 -6.04 12.14
CA ARG A 169 11.32 -5.13 11.65
C ARG A 169 10.76 -4.26 10.53
N TRP A 170 11.11 -3.00 10.58
CA TRP A 170 10.85 -2.06 9.51
C TRP A 170 12.15 -1.83 8.74
N ALA A 171 12.09 -1.91 7.42
CA ALA A 171 13.20 -1.57 6.56
C ALA A 171 12.82 -0.35 5.71
N PHE A 172 13.67 0.64 5.70
CA PHE A 172 13.48 1.89 4.99
C PHE A 172 14.59 2.00 3.93
N PRO A 173 14.33 1.75 2.63
CA PRO A 173 15.32 1.89 1.58
C PRO A 173 15.79 3.33 1.48
N ALA A 174 17.10 3.55 1.59
CA ALA A 174 17.67 4.87 1.36
C ALA A 174 17.43 5.33 -0.09
N GLY A 175 17.26 6.63 -0.29
CA GLY A 175 17.03 7.21 -1.62
C GLY A 175 15.63 6.95 -2.18
N MET A 176 14.68 6.54 -1.35
CA MET A 176 13.26 6.53 -1.72
C MET A 176 12.75 7.97 -1.69
N GLU A 177 12.28 8.47 -2.83
CA GLU A 177 11.81 9.85 -2.99
C GLU A 177 10.38 9.87 -3.50
N ILE A 178 9.65 10.95 -3.22
CA ILE A 178 8.27 11.15 -3.68
C ILE A 178 8.31 11.79 -5.07
N TYR A 179 7.69 11.12 -6.03
CA TYR A 179 7.56 11.60 -7.40
C TYR A 179 6.11 11.99 -7.70
N LYS A 180 5.98 13.04 -8.51
CA LYS A 180 4.71 13.55 -9.02
C LYS A 180 4.56 13.23 -10.50
N PHE A 181 3.38 12.77 -10.88
CA PHE A 181 3.03 12.41 -12.25
C PHE A 181 1.72 13.11 -12.66
N ASP A 182 1.88 14.22 -13.36
CA ASP A 182 0.75 15.01 -13.85
C ASP A 182 0.19 14.42 -15.15
N ASP A 183 -1.11 14.67 -15.41
CA ASP A 183 -1.83 14.27 -16.62
C ASP A 183 -1.69 12.77 -16.97
N TRP A 184 -1.57 11.92 -15.96
CA TRP A 184 -1.32 10.48 -16.09
C TRP A 184 -2.31 9.79 -17.02
N LEU A 185 -3.59 10.18 -17.03
CA LEU A 185 -4.63 9.56 -17.86
C LEU A 185 -4.40 9.82 -19.34
N GLN A 186 -4.01 11.04 -19.71
CA GLN A 186 -3.68 11.40 -21.11
C GLN A 186 -2.44 10.61 -21.58
N ILE A 187 -1.45 10.49 -20.73
CA ILE A 187 -0.23 9.74 -21.03
C ILE A 187 -0.54 8.26 -21.22
N MET A 188 -1.35 7.66 -20.34
CA MET A 188 -1.80 6.28 -20.47
C MET A 188 -2.56 6.03 -21.77
N GLN A 189 -3.44 6.94 -22.18
CA GLN A 189 -4.21 6.81 -23.43
C GLN A 189 -3.34 6.93 -24.69
N SER A 190 -2.22 7.64 -24.61
CA SER A 190 -1.29 7.84 -25.73
C SER A 190 -0.17 6.79 -25.80
N ALA A 191 0.00 5.95 -24.77
CA ALA A 191 1.05 4.94 -24.72
C ALA A 191 0.54 3.60 -25.29
N PRO A 192 1.01 3.16 -26.48
CA PRO A 192 0.48 1.94 -27.13
C PRO A 192 0.89 0.62 -26.45
N THR A 193 1.82 0.63 -25.52
CA THR A 193 2.36 -0.58 -24.89
C THR A 193 2.78 -0.31 -23.45
N GLY A 194 1.88 -0.32 -22.50
CA GLY A 194 2.09 -0.71 -21.10
C GLY A 194 3.27 -0.20 -20.27
N LEU A 195 4.19 0.59 -20.82
CA LEU A 195 5.33 1.17 -20.13
C LEU A 195 5.23 2.69 -20.21
N ILE A 196 4.87 3.30 -19.11
CA ILE A 196 4.93 4.74 -18.95
C ILE A 196 6.31 5.06 -18.37
N HIS A 197 7.02 5.99 -19.01
CA HIS A 197 8.28 6.46 -18.47
C HIS A 197 8.05 7.15 -17.12
N ALA A 198 8.94 6.86 -16.18
CA ALA A 198 8.96 7.40 -14.83
C ALA A 198 8.62 8.91 -14.80
N PRO A 199 7.92 9.37 -13.75
CA PRO A 199 7.69 10.77 -13.53
C PRO A 199 9.03 11.52 -13.51
N LYS A 200 9.07 12.65 -14.19
CA LYS A 200 10.29 13.45 -14.30
C LYS A 200 10.47 14.44 -13.15
N HIS A 201 9.53 14.49 -12.21
CA HIS A 201 9.50 15.51 -11.18
C HIS A 201 9.48 14.90 -9.80
N ALA A 202 10.65 14.90 -9.14
CA ALA A 202 10.79 14.56 -7.74
C ALA A 202 10.30 15.73 -6.88
N LEU A 203 9.43 15.48 -5.92
CA LEU A 203 9.00 16.46 -4.91
C LEU A 203 9.95 16.51 -3.73
N THR A 204 10.68 15.41 -3.50
CA THR A 204 11.75 15.32 -2.50
C THR A 204 13.03 14.89 -3.19
N ASP A 205 14.19 15.36 -2.68
CA ASP A 205 15.51 15.00 -3.21
C ASP A 205 16.53 15.01 -2.07
N ASN A 206 16.68 13.86 -1.43
CA ASN A 206 17.64 13.66 -0.35
C ASN A 206 18.15 12.20 -0.35
N ASN A 207 18.96 11.82 0.64
CA ASN A 207 19.50 10.46 0.73
C ASN A 207 18.80 9.60 1.79
N PHE A 208 17.64 10.03 2.24
CA PHE A 208 16.84 9.34 3.25
C PHE A 208 15.68 8.56 2.60
N TYR A 209 14.77 8.11 3.40
CA TYR A 209 13.51 7.52 2.98
C TYR A 209 12.43 8.59 3.08
N ASP A 210 11.79 8.92 1.97
CA ASP A 210 10.58 9.72 1.88
C ASP A 210 9.52 8.92 1.15
N ALA A 211 8.45 8.50 1.84
CA ALA A 211 7.39 7.65 1.27
C ALA A 211 6.09 7.75 2.06
N GLU A 212 5.16 6.82 1.79
CA GLU A 212 3.86 6.73 2.46
C GLU A 212 3.04 8.01 2.31
N CYS A 213 3.03 8.54 1.07
CA CYS A 213 2.49 9.85 0.75
C CYS A 213 1.02 9.83 0.39
N ALA A 214 0.25 10.84 0.84
CA ALA A 214 -1.14 11.05 0.48
C ALA A 214 -1.48 12.54 0.37
N PHE A 215 -2.36 12.90 -0.58
CA PHE A 215 -2.85 14.26 -0.71
C PHE A 215 -3.85 14.64 0.40
N SER A 216 -3.87 15.92 0.75
CA SER A 216 -4.98 16.51 1.49
C SER A 216 -6.26 16.55 0.64
N PRO A 217 -7.47 16.60 1.25
CA PRO A 217 -8.73 16.63 0.53
C PRO A 217 -8.89 17.83 -0.42
N ASP A 218 -8.21 18.94 -0.14
CA ASP A 218 -8.20 20.13 -0.99
C ASP A 218 -7.06 20.13 -2.03
N GLY A 219 -6.21 19.09 -2.03
CA GLY A 219 -5.09 18.91 -2.96
C GLY A 219 -3.92 19.87 -2.76
N LYS A 220 -3.92 20.70 -1.72
CA LYS A 220 -2.85 21.70 -1.50
C LYS A 220 -1.65 21.14 -0.78
N TRP A 221 -1.83 20.04 -0.02
CA TRP A 221 -0.81 19.45 0.82
C TRP A 221 -0.61 17.98 0.52
N ILE A 222 0.56 17.48 0.84
CA ILE A 222 0.92 16.06 0.84
C ILE A 222 1.47 15.76 2.24
N CYS A 223 0.91 14.75 2.92
CA CYS A 223 1.53 14.17 4.11
C CYS A 223 2.39 12.97 3.71
N PHE A 224 3.46 12.72 4.45
CA PHE A 224 4.38 11.62 4.15
C PHE A 224 5.23 11.26 5.36
N SER A 225 5.85 10.08 5.33
CA SER A 225 6.84 9.64 6.30
C SER A 225 8.24 9.92 5.78
N SER A 226 9.14 10.38 6.67
CA SER A 226 10.51 10.72 6.30
C SER A 226 11.51 10.34 7.39
N MET A 227 12.67 9.85 6.98
CA MET A 227 13.82 9.56 7.85
C MET A 227 14.82 10.74 7.95
N ARG A 228 14.47 11.94 7.47
CA ARG A 228 15.38 13.10 7.43
C ARG A 228 15.80 13.61 8.81
N SER A 229 15.02 13.33 9.85
CA SER A 229 15.33 13.64 11.26
C SER A 229 16.20 12.56 11.95
N ASN A 230 16.64 11.52 11.23
CA ASN A 230 17.28 10.29 11.72
C ASN A 230 16.34 9.39 12.54
N ASP A 231 15.07 9.67 12.51
CA ASP A 231 13.98 8.85 13.01
C ASP A 231 12.84 8.89 11.99
N GLY A 232 11.91 7.95 12.03
CA GLY A 232 10.77 7.94 11.13
C GLY A 232 9.69 8.87 11.63
N ASP A 233 9.57 10.05 11.04
CA ASP A 233 8.60 11.07 11.43
C ASP A 233 7.62 11.42 10.31
N ILE A 234 6.45 11.94 10.69
CA ILE A 234 5.45 12.47 9.78
C ILE A 234 5.78 13.91 9.42
N TYR A 235 5.75 14.19 8.13
CA TYR A 235 5.89 15.52 7.54
C TYR A 235 4.69 15.85 6.65
N VAL A 236 4.50 17.13 6.42
CA VAL A 236 3.63 17.64 5.37
C VAL A 236 4.41 18.61 4.48
N MET A 237 4.03 18.69 3.20
CA MET A 237 4.56 19.67 2.27
C MET A 237 3.45 20.20 1.37
N ARG A 238 3.65 21.33 0.72
CA ARG A 238 2.80 21.77 -0.38
C ARG A 238 2.83 20.75 -1.53
N SER A 239 1.78 20.69 -2.33
CA SER A 239 1.68 19.75 -3.45
C SER A 239 2.69 20.00 -4.59
N ASP A 240 3.44 21.08 -4.52
CA ASP A 240 4.58 21.40 -5.37
C ASP A 240 5.94 21.03 -4.76
N GLY A 241 5.96 20.39 -3.57
CA GLY A 241 7.16 20.02 -2.82
C GLY A 241 7.72 21.10 -1.91
N SER A 242 7.18 22.32 -1.95
CA SER A 242 7.63 23.42 -1.09
C SER A 242 7.03 23.36 0.33
N HIS A 243 7.50 24.20 1.21
CA HIS A 243 6.97 24.40 2.57
C HIS A 243 6.83 23.10 3.37
N VAL A 244 7.95 22.41 3.59
CA VAL A 244 8.02 21.16 4.37
C VAL A 244 7.94 21.46 5.85
N VAL A 245 7.00 20.82 6.56
CA VAL A 245 6.76 20.99 8.00
C VAL A 245 6.77 19.63 8.69
N GLN A 246 7.53 19.50 9.76
CA GLN A 246 7.53 18.31 10.62
C GLN A 246 6.30 18.32 11.53
N ILE A 247 5.58 17.20 11.59
CA ILE A 247 4.37 17.03 12.41
C ILE A 247 4.66 16.22 13.67
N THR A 248 5.44 15.15 13.56
CA THR A 248 5.84 14.33 14.71
C THR A 248 7.33 14.45 14.96
N ASP A 249 7.73 14.26 16.23
CA ASP A 249 9.10 14.34 16.70
C ASP A 249 9.35 13.38 17.89
N ASN A 250 8.50 12.36 18.01
CA ASN A 250 8.62 11.37 19.09
C ASN A 250 9.64 10.30 18.68
N PRO A 251 10.42 9.77 19.63
CA PRO A 251 11.32 8.66 19.33
C PRO A 251 10.58 7.41 18.84
N GLY A 252 11.08 6.77 17.79
CA GLY A 252 10.49 5.59 17.17
C GLY A 252 9.90 5.94 15.80
N TYR A 253 9.37 4.94 15.11
CA TYR A 253 8.79 5.10 13.80
C TYR A 253 7.35 5.62 13.89
N ASP A 254 7.08 6.77 13.28
CA ASP A 254 5.76 7.31 12.96
C ASP A 254 5.55 7.24 11.43
N GLY A 255 4.47 6.60 10.96
CA GLY A 255 4.28 6.38 9.53
C GLY A 255 2.84 6.16 9.06
N GLY A 256 2.66 6.11 7.73
CA GLY A 256 1.38 5.91 7.06
C GLY A 256 0.34 6.96 7.37
N PRO A 257 0.64 8.25 7.18
CA PRO A 257 -0.28 9.32 7.50
C PRO A 257 -1.38 9.48 6.44
N PHE A 258 -2.61 9.78 6.91
CA PHE A 258 -3.71 10.18 6.04
C PHE A 258 -4.46 11.36 6.64
N PHE A 259 -4.76 12.36 5.81
CA PHE A 259 -5.61 13.47 6.21
C PHE A 259 -7.04 13.01 6.51
N SER A 260 -7.65 13.60 7.54
CA SER A 260 -9.09 13.51 7.74
C SER A 260 -9.85 14.15 6.56
N PRO A 261 -11.12 13.77 6.32
CA PRO A 261 -11.91 14.33 5.21
C PRO A 261 -12.08 15.85 5.24
N ASP A 262 -11.97 16.48 6.40
CA ASP A 262 -11.98 17.94 6.56
C ASP A 262 -10.59 18.59 6.44
N GLY A 263 -9.53 17.80 6.27
CA GLY A 263 -8.15 18.26 6.13
C GLY A 263 -7.51 18.82 7.39
N LYS A 264 -8.14 18.65 8.56
CA LYS A 264 -7.67 19.28 9.81
C LYS A 264 -6.89 18.36 10.72
N ARG A 265 -6.92 17.06 10.48
CA ARG A 265 -6.25 16.05 11.28
C ARG A 265 -5.48 15.08 10.40
N LEU A 266 -4.50 14.41 11.00
CA LEU A 266 -3.81 13.25 10.41
C LEU A 266 -4.02 12.04 11.30
N VAL A 267 -4.43 10.90 10.73
CA VAL A 267 -4.31 9.59 11.36
C VAL A 267 -3.00 8.96 10.91
N TYR A 268 -2.32 8.26 11.79
CA TYR A 268 -1.08 7.56 11.51
C TYR A 268 -0.80 6.44 12.52
N ARG A 269 0.21 5.63 12.28
CA ARG A 269 0.70 4.60 13.19
C ARG A 269 2.04 5.00 13.79
N SER A 270 2.31 4.56 15.03
CA SER A 270 3.52 4.92 15.77
C SER A 270 4.08 3.75 16.57
N ASP A 271 5.40 3.58 16.56
CA ASP A 271 6.16 2.70 17.46
C ASP A 271 6.94 3.49 18.52
N ARG A 272 6.37 4.57 19.04
CA ARG A 272 7.05 5.39 20.04
C ARG A 272 7.39 4.68 21.35
N GLN A 273 6.76 3.54 21.60
CA GLN A 273 7.13 2.68 22.74
C GLN A 273 8.36 1.80 22.45
N LYS A 274 8.85 1.78 21.19
CA LYS A 274 10.03 1.01 20.73
C LYS A 274 9.95 -0.47 21.03
N ASN A 275 8.74 -1.02 20.94
CA ASN A 275 8.46 -2.44 21.16
C ASN A 275 8.01 -3.15 19.87
N ASN A 276 8.05 -2.47 18.73
CA ASN A 276 7.58 -2.90 17.41
C ASN A 276 6.07 -3.22 17.37
N LEU A 277 5.31 -2.77 18.37
CA LEU A 277 3.85 -2.92 18.41
C LEU A 277 3.23 -1.57 18.07
N LEU A 278 3.03 -1.35 16.78
CA LEU A 278 2.43 -0.12 16.27
C LEU A 278 1.08 0.17 16.91
N GLN A 279 0.86 1.42 17.28
CA GLN A 279 -0.42 1.92 17.77
C GLN A 279 -0.92 3.06 16.89
N ILE A 280 -2.22 3.32 16.90
CA ILE A 280 -2.86 4.33 16.08
C ILE A 280 -2.99 5.64 16.85
N PHE A 281 -2.64 6.73 16.19
CA PHE A 281 -2.69 8.10 16.69
C PHE A 281 -3.43 9.01 15.71
N VAL A 282 -3.98 10.09 16.24
CA VAL A 282 -4.51 11.21 15.47
C VAL A 282 -3.85 12.49 15.96
N ALA A 283 -3.29 13.29 15.04
CA ALA A 283 -2.80 14.62 15.31
C ALA A 283 -3.78 15.67 14.79
N ASP A 284 -4.14 16.65 15.61
CA ASP A 284 -4.82 17.87 15.19
C ASP A 284 -3.79 18.84 14.62
N LEU A 285 -3.99 19.32 13.40
CA LEU A 285 -3.06 20.22 12.73
C LEU A 285 -3.20 21.66 13.24
N ALA A 286 -2.08 22.36 13.28
CA ALA A 286 -2.02 23.78 13.56
C ALA A 286 -1.91 24.58 12.26
N PHE A 287 -2.60 25.69 12.16
CA PHE A 287 -2.63 26.56 10.98
C PHE A 287 -2.27 28.00 11.35
N ASP A 288 -1.57 28.70 10.46
CA ASP A 288 -1.38 30.14 10.55
C ASP A 288 -2.61 30.93 10.03
N ALA A 289 -2.52 32.26 10.06
CA ALA A 289 -3.59 33.14 9.61
C ALA A 289 -3.91 33.01 8.09
N ASP A 290 -2.94 32.54 7.31
CA ASP A 290 -3.06 32.34 5.85
C ASP A 290 -3.55 30.92 5.50
N GLY A 291 -3.79 30.06 6.53
CA GLY A 291 -4.22 28.69 6.37
C GLY A 291 -3.10 27.72 6.01
N ASN A 292 -1.84 28.06 6.24
CA ASN A 292 -0.74 27.14 6.10
C ASN A 292 -0.63 26.24 7.32
N ILE A 293 -0.30 24.96 7.10
CA ILE A 293 0.01 24.02 8.17
C ILE A 293 1.36 24.43 8.77
N THR A 294 1.41 24.58 10.10
CA THR A 294 2.60 25.01 10.85
C THR A 294 3.10 23.96 11.83
N GLY A 295 2.37 22.85 11.99
CA GLY A 295 2.68 21.76 12.89
C GLY A 295 1.43 21.06 13.40
N LYS A 296 1.51 20.45 14.57
CA LYS A 296 0.36 19.90 15.31
C LYS A 296 0.00 20.78 16.51
N SER A 297 -1.29 20.88 16.83
CA SER A 297 -1.81 21.57 18.01
C SER A 297 -2.17 20.61 19.15
N ALA A 298 -2.54 19.37 18.83
CA ALA A 298 -2.83 18.30 19.77
C ALA A 298 -2.55 16.92 19.15
N GLU A 299 -2.50 15.89 19.98
CA GLU A 299 -2.30 14.52 19.57
C GLU A 299 -3.06 13.56 20.49
N HIS A 300 -3.68 12.53 19.91
CA HIS A 300 -4.53 11.57 20.60
C HIS A 300 -4.12 10.15 20.24
N GLN A 301 -3.80 9.34 21.25
CA GLN A 301 -3.57 7.91 21.06
C GLN A 301 -4.91 7.18 21.07
N LEU A 302 -5.26 6.49 19.95
CA LEU A 302 -6.54 5.80 19.81
C LEU A 302 -6.47 4.33 20.22
N THR A 303 -5.31 3.69 20.05
CA THR A 303 -5.09 2.30 20.49
C THR A 303 -3.89 2.24 21.45
N ASN A 304 -4.00 1.39 22.47
CA ASN A 304 -2.94 1.17 23.45
C ASN A 304 -3.06 -0.25 24.02
N ASP A 305 -2.67 -1.23 23.22
CA ASP A 305 -2.76 -2.64 23.60
C ASP A 305 -1.48 -3.42 23.20
N VAL A 306 -1.48 -4.72 23.45
CA VAL A 306 -0.33 -5.61 23.21
C VAL A 306 -0.29 -6.18 21.79
N ASN A 307 -1.09 -5.63 20.89
CA ASN A 307 -1.18 -6.05 19.51
C ASN A 307 -0.56 -4.99 18.59
N VAL A 308 -0.27 -5.39 17.35
CA VAL A 308 0.01 -4.45 16.28
C VAL A 308 -1.30 -3.92 15.74
N ASN A 309 -1.49 -2.61 15.78
CA ASN A 309 -2.60 -1.89 15.16
C ASN A 309 -2.01 -1.04 14.02
N TRP A 310 -2.44 -1.34 12.79
CA TRP A 310 -1.71 -0.92 11.59
C TRP A 310 -2.65 -0.47 10.48
N CYS A 311 -2.13 0.28 9.49
CA CYS A 311 -2.85 0.74 8.28
C CYS A 311 -4.19 1.44 8.60
N PRO A 312 -4.22 2.48 9.46
CA PRO A 312 -5.45 3.21 9.70
C PRO A 312 -5.87 4.01 8.47
N PHE A 313 -7.17 4.08 8.21
CA PHE A 313 -7.72 4.92 7.15
C PHE A 313 -9.06 5.55 7.60
N TRP A 314 -9.31 6.80 7.18
CA TRP A 314 -10.54 7.51 7.50
C TRP A 314 -11.73 6.99 6.67
N HIS A 315 -12.87 6.82 7.33
CA HIS A 315 -14.13 6.79 6.62
C HIS A 315 -14.50 8.22 6.17
N PRO A 316 -15.12 8.39 4.98
CA PRO A 316 -15.43 9.74 4.45
C PRO A 316 -16.37 10.58 5.32
N ASP A 317 -17.06 9.99 6.31
CA ASP A 317 -17.88 10.74 7.27
C ASP A 317 -17.06 11.56 8.29
N GLY A 318 -15.75 11.34 8.33
CA GLY A 318 -14.81 12.03 9.24
C GLY A 318 -14.97 11.70 10.72
N LYS A 319 -15.76 10.67 11.05
CA LYS A 319 -16.07 10.26 12.43
C LYS A 319 -15.59 8.84 12.75
N HIS A 320 -15.26 8.06 11.74
CA HIS A 320 -14.87 6.66 11.88
C HIS A 320 -13.54 6.39 11.16
N LEU A 321 -12.85 5.39 11.67
CA LEU A 321 -11.60 4.85 11.15
C LEU A 321 -11.73 3.35 10.93
N ILE A 322 -11.01 2.84 9.94
CA ILE A 322 -10.76 1.42 9.76
C ILE A 322 -9.26 1.15 9.90
N TYR A 323 -8.89 -0.01 10.43
CA TYR A 323 -7.50 -0.38 10.61
C TYR A 323 -7.33 -1.91 10.66
N ALA A 324 -6.13 -2.40 10.44
CA ALA A 324 -5.76 -3.79 10.61
C ALA A 324 -5.18 -4.03 12.01
N SER A 325 -5.53 -5.17 12.64
CA SER A 325 -5.01 -5.53 13.95
C SER A 325 -4.61 -7.00 14.03
N SER A 326 -3.53 -7.28 14.78
CA SER A 326 -3.07 -8.63 15.08
C SER A 326 -3.77 -9.28 16.27
N ARG A 327 -4.91 -8.76 16.74
CA ARG A 327 -5.67 -9.30 17.89
C ARG A 327 -6.04 -10.76 17.74
N GLU A 328 -6.28 -11.22 16.52
CA GLU A 328 -6.60 -12.61 16.19
C GLU A 328 -5.36 -13.46 15.86
N GLY A 329 -4.20 -12.89 16.05
CA GLY A 329 -2.90 -13.54 15.82
C GLY A 329 -2.06 -12.85 14.74
N HIS A 330 -0.76 -12.99 14.85
CA HIS A 330 0.20 -12.31 13.99
C HIS A 330 0.24 -12.80 12.52
N THR A 331 -0.41 -13.92 12.22
CA THR A 331 -0.58 -14.44 10.85
C THR A 331 -2.02 -14.28 10.35
N ASN A 332 -2.90 -13.73 11.19
CA ASN A 332 -4.32 -13.56 10.93
C ASN A 332 -4.73 -12.15 11.34
N TYR A 333 -4.18 -11.14 10.65
CA TYR A 333 -4.63 -9.77 10.80
C TYR A 333 -6.07 -9.66 10.34
N GLU A 334 -6.86 -8.94 11.11
CA GLU A 334 -8.26 -8.67 10.77
C GLU A 334 -8.53 -7.16 10.76
N LEU A 335 -9.54 -6.76 10.03
CA LEU A 335 -9.96 -5.36 9.97
C LEU A 335 -10.93 -5.05 11.11
N PHE A 336 -10.69 -3.93 11.74
CA PHE A 336 -11.51 -3.36 12.79
C PHE A 336 -11.87 -1.93 12.44
N ALA A 337 -13.07 -1.52 12.80
CA ALA A 337 -13.49 -0.13 12.72
C ALA A 337 -13.64 0.44 14.14
N MET A 338 -13.43 1.75 14.29
CA MET A 338 -13.61 2.47 15.55
C MET A 338 -14.04 3.91 15.26
N ARG A 339 -14.55 4.61 16.27
CA ARG A 339 -14.74 6.05 16.20
C ARG A 339 -13.42 6.80 16.23
N ASP A 340 -13.44 8.05 15.79
CA ASP A 340 -12.26 8.93 15.73
C ASP A 340 -11.69 9.34 17.09
N ASP A 341 -12.40 9.01 18.18
CA ASP A 341 -11.94 9.12 19.56
C ASP A 341 -11.36 7.80 20.13
N GLY A 342 -11.26 6.73 19.30
CA GLY A 342 -10.78 5.41 19.70
C GLY A 342 -11.85 4.52 20.36
N SER A 343 -13.05 5.01 20.58
CA SER A 343 -14.14 4.24 21.16
C SER A 343 -14.87 3.36 20.14
N HIS A 344 -15.72 2.47 20.61
CA HIS A 344 -16.61 1.62 19.78
C HIS A 344 -15.88 0.79 18.72
N THR A 345 -14.90 0.00 19.14
CA THR A 345 -14.21 -0.92 18.23
C THR A 345 -15.09 -2.10 17.82
N VAL A 346 -15.26 -2.31 16.52
CA VAL A 346 -16.03 -3.40 15.91
C VAL A 346 -15.15 -4.16 14.93
N ARG A 347 -15.14 -5.51 15.00
CA ARG A 347 -14.45 -6.36 14.02
C ARG A 347 -15.27 -6.45 12.73
N ILE A 348 -14.60 -6.28 11.58
CA ILE A 348 -15.21 -6.24 10.24
C ILE A 348 -14.97 -7.54 9.47
N THR A 349 -13.74 -8.10 9.53
CA THR A 349 -13.37 -9.31 8.79
C THR A 349 -13.14 -10.50 9.71
N TYR A 350 -13.37 -11.71 9.17
CA TYR A 350 -13.31 -12.97 9.92
C TYR A 350 -12.73 -14.12 9.11
N THR A 351 -12.36 -13.89 7.85
CA THR A 351 -11.84 -14.92 6.97
C THR A 351 -10.39 -15.25 7.34
N PRO A 352 -10.02 -16.54 7.53
CA PRO A 352 -8.66 -16.91 7.89
C PRO A 352 -7.61 -16.39 6.92
N GLY A 353 -6.53 -15.84 7.44
CA GLY A 353 -5.44 -15.19 6.70
C GLY A 353 -5.37 -13.70 6.98
N PRO A 354 -4.34 -13.01 6.47
CA PRO A 354 -4.22 -11.57 6.72
C PRO A 354 -5.22 -10.78 5.87
N ASP A 355 -6.03 -9.97 6.53
CA ASP A 355 -6.80 -8.87 5.96
C ASP A 355 -6.13 -7.56 6.40
N ILE A 356 -5.56 -6.79 5.47
CA ILE A 356 -4.70 -5.64 5.75
C ILE A 356 -4.94 -4.51 4.73
N LEU A 357 -4.39 -3.31 5.02
CA LEU A 357 -4.41 -2.15 4.12
C LEU A 357 -5.83 -1.77 3.65
N PRO A 358 -6.78 -1.60 4.59
CA PRO A 358 -8.13 -1.24 4.23
C PRO A 358 -8.25 0.23 3.84
N VAL A 359 -9.08 0.52 2.83
CA VAL A 359 -9.44 1.87 2.43
C VAL A 359 -10.93 1.93 2.08
N PHE A 360 -11.53 3.11 2.20
CA PHE A 360 -12.88 3.36 1.72
C PHE A 360 -12.88 4.06 0.36
N SER A 361 -13.94 3.83 -0.41
CA SER A 361 -14.25 4.68 -1.57
C SER A 361 -14.57 6.12 -1.12
N PRO A 362 -14.39 7.12 -2.00
CA PRO A 362 -14.68 8.52 -1.65
C PRO A 362 -16.11 8.77 -1.17
N ASP A 363 -17.07 7.95 -1.58
CA ASP A 363 -18.47 8.03 -1.15
C ASP A 363 -18.82 7.11 0.05
N GLY A 364 -17.82 6.35 0.57
CA GLY A 364 -17.97 5.44 1.70
C GLY A 364 -18.75 4.16 1.41
N LYS A 365 -19.20 3.93 0.17
CA LYS A 365 -20.05 2.78 -0.16
C LYS A 365 -19.29 1.48 -0.41
N TYR A 366 -18.00 1.57 -0.69
CA TYR A 366 -17.14 0.42 -0.90
C TYR A 366 -15.95 0.48 0.05
N MET A 367 -15.53 -0.71 0.47
CA MET A 367 -14.27 -0.94 1.16
C MET A 367 -13.39 -1.80 0.25
N MET A 368 -12.12 -1.48 0.18
CA MET A 368 -11.09 -2.25 -0.54
C MET A 368 -9.97 -2.58 0.43
N TRP A 369 -9.41 -3.80 0.32
CA TRP A 369 -8.33 -4.24 1.19
C TRP A 369 -7.48 -5.32 0.52
N THR A 370 -6.33 -5.61 1.11
CA THR A 370 -5.40 -6.67 0.69
C THR A 370 -5.62 -7.92 1.53
N CYS A 371 -5.78 -9.08 0.89
CA CYS A 371 -5.95 -10.33 1.60
C CYS A 371 -5.56 -11.58 0.79
N LYS A 372 -5.57 -12.75 1.42
CA LYS A 372 -5.30 -14.08 0.82
C LYS A 372 -6.57 -14.89 0.55
N ARG A 373 -7.57 -14.29 -0.07
CA ARG A 373 -8.85 -14.97 -0.43
C ARG A 373 -8.86 -15.52 -1.86
N SER A 374 -7.78 -15.32 -2.61
CA SER A 374 -7.66 -15.82 -3.99
C SER A 374 -7.57 -17.34 -4.04
N ALA A 375 -8.05 -17.94 -5.13
CA ALA A 375 -8.05 -19.39 -5.30
C ALA A 375 -6.64 -20.01 -5.35
N ASP A 376 -5.64 -19.23 -5.74
CA ASP A 376 -4.23 -19.61 -5.81
C ASP A 376 -3.45 -19.31 -4.51
N ASN A 377 -4.16 -18.83 -3.47
CA ASN A 377 -3.58 -18.45 -2.16
C ASN A 377 -2.51 -17.34 -2.24
N THR A 378 -2.50 -16.54 -3.30
CA THR A 378 -1.67 -15.34 -3.39
C THR A 378 -2.33 -14.16 -2.67
N THR A 379 -1.53 -13.17 -2.29
CA THR A 379 -2.03 -11.93 -1.70
C THR A 379 -2.51 -11.00 -2.82
N GLN A 380 -3.81 -10.68 -2.83
CA GLN A 380 -4.45 -9.87 -3.85
C GLN A 380 -5.35 -8.79 -3.23
N ILE A 381 -5.81 -7.87 -4.07
CA ILE A 381 -6.72 -6.78 -3.68
C ILE A 381 -8.15 -7.21 -3.92
N PHE A 382 -8.99 -7.02 -2.90
CA PHE A 382 -10.41 -7.29 -2.93
C PHE A 382 -11.20 -6.04 -2.58
N ALA A 383 -12.42 -5.96 -3.06
CA ALA A 383 -13.37 -4.92 -2.67
C ALA A 383 -14.76 -5.51 -2.40
N ALA A 384 -15.52 -4.84 -1.56
CA ALA A 384 -16.90 -5.18 -1.28
C ALA A 384 -17.72 -3.92 -1.05
N LYS A 385 -19.01 -3.99 -1.30
CA LYS A 385 -19.95 -2.96 -0.87
C LYS A 385 -19.99 -2.94 0.65
N PHE A 386 -19.79 -1.76 1.24
CA PHE A 386 -19.72 -1.58 2.68
C PHE A 386 -21.06 -1.13 3.24
N HIS A 387 -21.51 -1.79 4.28
CA HIS A 387 -22.69 -1.43 5.07
C HIS A 387 -22.22 -1.17 6.50
N PRO A 388 -22.33 0.05 7.00
CA PRO A 388 -21.91 0.36 8.36
C PRO A 388 -22.56 -0.60 9.38
N PRO A 389 -21.79 -1.09 10.38
CA PRO A 389 -22.36 -1.86 11.48
C PRO A 389 -23.47 -1.07 12.22
N LYS A 390 -24.40 -1.77 12.88
CA LYS A 390 -25.52 -1.11 13.58
C LYS A 390 -25.08 -0.12 14.67
N ASP A 391 -23.91 -0.36 15.24
CA ASP A 391 -23.34 0.45 16.33
C ASP A 391 -22.27 1.44 15.83
N TRP A 392 -22.31 1.75 14.54
CA TRP A 392 -21.41 2.69 13.86
C TRP A 392 -21.59 4.12 14.37
#